data_413357355cae4ef917cf7773a323fb00
#
_entry.id   413357355cae4ef917cf7773a323fb00
#
_cell.length_a   1.000
_cell.length_b   1.000
_cell.length_c   1.000
_cell.angle_alpha   90.00
_cell.angle_beta   90.00
_cell.angle_gamma   90.00
#
_symmetry.space_group_name_H-M   'P 1'
#
loop_
_entity.id
_entity.type
_entity.pdbx_description
1 polymer ?
#
loop_
_entity_poly.entity_id
_entity_poly.type
_entity_poly.pdbx_seq_one_letter_code
_entity_poly.pdbx_strand_id
1 'polypeptide(L)'
;MKVLGIFFIIWGHSFPPLMRDFIYAFNVPVFFIISGYLTHSEPSFKAFLKKSWFTLLIPYFIICAIKRMDLWISHVGDGKTWLSMFGVLTGFHKFQGIHACTMMWFIFTLFLMKMAFQLWGKNNRSLLILTLCSLIGCVAFNQSGYDVGWSLTDALLAMPFYVAGYLLATQWSEPFDWLYQYIKRSSVWLWSGVALLLFIAIYFVAPLNPGVEMFKGRYGAHPWLFYLLGVVGSFSLWIISILAERVSGTHVKYLTRLSAGTIVILGFHRDVANPIEQPVKHYLTGTVGYDIGTFFVSILVLLAFIPLLWLVKRYFPLLLGRRRG
;
A
#
# COMPACT_ATOMS: atom_id res chain seq x y z
N MET A 1 5.09 -11.30 -2.26
CA MET A 1 3.98 -10.39 -2.52
C MET A 1 4.22 -8.94 -2.04
N LYS A 2 4.50 -8.64 -0.76
CA LYS A 2 4.77 -7.24 -0.29
C LYS A 2 5.89 -6.53 -1.06
N VAL A 3 6.98 -7.24 -1.41
CA VAL A 3 8.11 -6.65 -2.16
C VAL A 3 7.69 -6.25 -3.57
N LEU A 4 6.89 -7.07 -4.24
CA LEU A 4 6.33 -6.73 -5.54
C LEU A 4 5.35 -5.56 -5.45
N GLY A 5 4.49 -5.55 -4.43
CA GLY A 5 3.57 -4.44 -4.20
C GLY A 5 4.31 -3.11 -3.99
N ILE A 6 5.36 -3.08 -3.14
CA ILE A 6 6.13 -1.84 -2.90
C ILE A 6 6.92 -1.42 -4.14
N PHE A 7 7.38 -2.35 -4.97
CA PHE A 7 7.95 -2.04 -6.28
C PHE A 7 6.97 -1.24 -7.15
N PHE A 8 5.73 -1.71 -7.28
CA PHE A 8 4.69 -1.00 -8.04
C PHE A 8 4.28 0.34 -7.40
N ILE A 9 4.37 0.48 -6.08
CA ILE A 9 4.20 1.79 -5.43
C ILE A 9 5.32 2.75 -5.83
N ILE A 10 6.58 2.33 -5.78
CA ILE A 10 7.73 3.16 -6.17
C ILE A 10 7.57 3.58 -7.63
N TRP A 11 7.32 2.63 -8.52
CA TRP A 11 7.16 2.89 -9.95
C TRP A 11 5.96 3.82 -10.23
N GLY A 12 4.82 3.59 -9.59
CA GLY A 12 3.64 4.45 -9.72
C GLY A 12 3.88 5.91 -9.27
N HIS A 13 4.75 6.12 -8.28
CA HIS A 13 5.11 7.47 -7.83
C HIS A 13 6.09 8.20 -8.77
N SER A 14 6.65 7.54 -9.76
CA SER A 14 7.36 8.17 -10.88
C SER A 14 6.41 8.64 -11.99
N PHE A 15 5.11 8.36 -11.86
CA PHE A 15 4.06 8.75 -12.80
C PHE A 15 4.33 8.32 -14.25
N PRO A 16 4.61 7.03 -14.52
CA PRO A 16 4.85 6.53 -15.86
C PRO A 16 3.58 6.69 -16.71
N PRO A 17 3.63 7.46 -17.83
CA PRO A 17 2.41 7.88 -18.53
C PRO A 17 1.59 6.73 -19.11
N LEU A 18 2.23 5.67 -19.65
CA LEU A 18 1.53 4.52 -20.22
C LEU A 18 1.13 3.48 -19.16
N MET A 19 1.86 3.40 -18.07
CA MET A 19 1.65 2.38 -17.03
C MET A 19 0.86 2.87 -15.83
N ARG A 20 0.52 4.16 -15.77
CA ARG A 20 -0.13 4.77 -14.59
C ARG A 20 -1.43 4.06 -14.20
N ASP A 21 -2.38 3.98 -15.12
CA ASP A 21 -3.70 3.40 -14.83
C ASP A 21 -3.60 1.91 -14.49
N PHE A 22 -2.73 1.18 -15.21
CA PHE A 22 -2.40 -0.21 -14.91
C PHE A 22 -1.88 -0.38 -13.48
N ILE A 23 -0.88 0.43 -13.07
CA ILE A 23 -0.27 0.33 -11.75
C ILE A 23 -1.28 0.70 -10.66
N TYR A 24 -2.01 1.81 -10.84
CA TYR A 24 -2.93 2.32 -9.83
C TYR A 24 -4.16 1.44 -9.62
N ALA A 25 -4.46 0.55 -10.55
CA ALA A 25 -5.54 -0.42 -10.41
C ALA A 25 -5.35 -1.38 -9.23
N PHE A 26 -4.10 -1.74 -8.86
CA PHE A 26 -3.84 -2.79 -7.86
C PHE A 26 -2.70 -2.54 -6.87
N ASN A 27 -1.83 -1.54 -7.10
CA ASN A 27 -0.62 -1.35 -6.28
C ASN A 27 -0.90 -1.10 -4.80
N VAL A 28 -1.99 -0.43 -4.46
CA VAL A 28 -2.42 -0.18 -3.07
C VAL A 28 -3.41 -1.25 -2.58
N PRO A 29 -4.44 -1.66 -3.36
CA PRO A 29 -5.34 -2.76 -3.01
C PRO A 29 -4.64 -4.00 -2.47
N VAL A 30 -3.53 -4.41 -3.08
CA VAL A 30 -2.75 -5.59 -2.65
C VAL A 30 -2.31 -5.53 -1.19
N PHE A 31 -1.95 -4.36 -0.68
CA PHE A 31 -1.53 -4.21 0.72
C PHE A 31 -2.68 -4.32 1.69
N PHE A 32 -3.87 -3.86 1.31
CA PHE A 32 -5.06 -4.01 2.14
C PHE A 32 -5.51 -5.47 2.18
N ILE A 33 -5.48 -6.20 1.06
CA ILE A 33 -5.74 -7.65 1.03
C ILE A 33 -4.73 -8.40 1.90
N ILE A 34 -3.42 -8.14 1.76
CA ILE A 34 -2.39 -8.76 2.61
C ILE A 34 -2.62 -8.42 4.09
N SER A 35 -3.00 -7.18 4.39
CA SER A 35 -3.22 -6.75 5.78
C SER A 35 -4.43 -7.43 6.39
N GLY A 36 -5.50 -7.62 5.63
CA GLY A 36 -6.66 -8.41 6.04
C GLY A 36 -6.30 -9.87 6.26
N TYR A 37 -5.60 -10.49 5.31
CA TYR A 37 -5.14 -11.89 5.39
C TYR A 37 -4.29 -12.16 6.64
N LEU A 38 -3.46 -11.22 7.04
CA LEU A 38 -2.59 -11.33 8.21
C LEU A 38 -3.24 -10.82 9.51
N THR A 39 -4.52 -10.47 9.47
CA THR A 39 -5.20 -9.94 10.66
C THR A 39 -5.73 -11.05 11.54
N HIS A 40 -5.44 -10.92 12.83
CA HIS A 40 -6.01 -11.70 13.90
C HIS A 40 -6.68 -10.75 14.89
N SER A 41 -7.86 -11.13 15.40
CA SER A 41 -8.55 -10.37 16.44
C SER A 41 -7.72 -10.37 17.72
N GLU A 42 -7.54 -9.20 18.31
CA GLU A 42 -6.87 -9.07 19.59
C GLU A 42 -7.86 -9.34 20.74
N PRO A 43 -7.40 -9.87 21.88
CA PRO A 43 -8.27 -10.26 22.99
C PRO A 43 -9.03 -9.10 23.61
N SER A 44 -8.54 -7.87 23.47
CA SER A 44 -9.20 -6.66 23.93
C SER A 44 -8.86 -5.46 23.06
N PHE A 45 -9.72 -4.44 23.10
CA PHE A 45 -9.46 -3.17 22.41
C PHE A 45 -8.17 -2.48 22.92
N LYS A 46 -7.89 -2.59 24.21
CA LYS A 46 -6.64 -2.07 24.81
C LYS A 46 -5.40 -2.79 24.25
N ALA A 47 -5.48 -4.11 24.10
CA ALA A 47 -4.39 -4.89 23.48
C ALA A 47 -4.18 -4.49 22.01
N PHE A 48 -5.27 -4.31 21.26
CA PHE A 48 -5.25 -3.79 19.90
C PHE A 48 -4.58 -2.41 19.81
N LEU A 49 -4.99 -1.45 20.63
CA LEU A 49 -4.40 -0.11 20.65
C LEU A 49 -2.92 -0.16 20.96
N LYS A 50 -2.52 -0.92 22.00
CA LYS A 50 -1.11 -1.08 22.35
C LYS A 50 -0.28 -1.66 21.21
N LYS A 51 -0.77 -2.70 20.53
CA LYS A 51 -0.10 -3.32 19.37
C LYS A 51 0.00 -2.35 18.20
N SER A 52 -1.12 -1.72 17.82
CA SER A 52 -1.18 -0.78 16.70
C SER A 52 -0.33 0.46 16.94
N TRP A 53 -0.24 0.95 18.19
CA TRP A 53 0.63 2.04 18.57
C TRP A 53 2.09 1.75 18.22
N PHE A 54 2.59 0.58 18.62
CA PHE A 54 4.00 0.22 18.37
C PHE A 54 4.26 -0.19 16.91
N THR A 55 3.32 -0.87 16.26
CA THR A 55 3.58 -1.45 14.93
C THR A 55 3.24 -0.51 13.78
N LEU A 56 2.34 0.46 13.98
CA LEU A 56 1.85 1.37 12.95
C LEU A 56 2.11 2.84 13.31
N LEU A 57 1.62 3.29 14.48
CA LEU A 57 1.59 4.72 14.80
C LEU A 57 2.97 5.28 15.18
N ILE A 58 3.78 4.58 15.95
CA ILE A 58 5.16 5.03 16.26
C ILE A 58 5.99 5.20 14.99
N PRO A 59 6.13 4.19 14.09
CA PRO A 59 6.81 4.38 12.82
C PRO A 59 6.24 5.54 11.99
N TYR A 60 4.92 5.65 11.94
CA TYR A 60 4.23 6.74 11.25
C TYR A 60 4.69 8.11 11.79
N PHE A 61 4.57 8.36 13.09
CA PHE A 61 4.93 9.65 13.70
C PHE A 61 6.42 9.97 13.53
N ILE A 62 7.32 8.99 13.73
CA ILE A 62 8.76 9.21 13.55
C ILE A 62 9.08 9.59 12.10
N ILE A 63 8.54 8.86 11.12
CA ILE A 63 8.79 9.15 9.70
C ILE A 63 8.22 10.52 9.33
N CYS A 64 7.00 10.83 9.76
CA CYS A 64 6.38 12.12 9.49
C CYS A 64 7.18 13.28 10.14
N ALA A 65 7.68 13.11 11.37
CA ALA A 65 8.52 14.10 12.03
C ALA A 65 9.82 14.34 11.25
N ILE A 66 10.52 13.28 10.86
CA ILE A 66 11.75 13.39 10.05
C ILE A 66 11.46 14.12 8.72
N LYS A 67 10.36 13.78 8.05
CA LYS A 67 9.98 14.36 6.74
C LYS A 67 9.52 15.83 6.80
N ARG A 68 9.16 16.34 7.98
CA ARG A 68 8.64 17.70 8.18
C ARG A 68 9.51 18.56 9.09
N MET A 69 10.60 18.00 9.57
CA MET A 69 11.48 18.69 10.52
C MET A 69 12.05 20.00 9.93
N ASP A 70 12.42 20.01 8.66
CA ASP A 70 12.88 21.19 7.94
C ASP A 70 11.82 22.31 7.93
N LEU A 71 10.57 21.98 7.59
CA LEU A 71 9.44 22.91 7.60
C LEU A 71 9.18 23.46 9.02
N TRP A 72 9.19 22.56 10.02
CA TRP A 72 8.87 22.93 11.39
C TRP A 72 9.95 23.81 12.02
N ILE A 73 11.23 23.63 11.68
CA ILE A 73 12.34 24.44 12.18
C ILE A 73 12.40 25.79 11.45
N SER A 74 12.22 25.80 10.13
CA SER A 74 12.34 27.04 9.34
C SER A 74 11.16 28.00 9.49
N HIS A 75 9.99 27.50 9.94
CA HIS A 75 8.75 28.27 10.07
C HIS A 75 8.16 28.17 11.49
N VAL A 76 9.03 28.20 12.51
CA VAL A 76 8.59 28.19 13.92
C VAL A 76 7.68 29.39 14.19
N GLY A 77 6.49 29.11 14.72
CA GLY A 77 5.48 30.16 15.01
C GLY A 77 4.53 30.50 13.85
N ASP A 78 4.77 29.97 12.65
CA ASP A 78 3.83 30.13 11.53
C ASP A 78 2.62 29.19 11.68
N GLY A 79 1.42 29.68 11.35
CA GLY A 79 0.18 28.89 11.33
C GLY A 79 0.27 27.63 10.44
N LYS A 80 1.09 27.65 9.37
CA LYS A 80 1.35 26.50 8.50
C LYS A 80 2.05 25.36 9.24
N THR A 81 3.00 25.67 10.13
CA THR A 81 3.69 24.68 10.96
C THR A 81 2.72 23.99 11.90
N TRP A 82 1.90 24.77 12.62
CA TRP A 82 0.90 24.20 13.52
C TRP A 82 -0.12 23.34 12.79
N LEU A 83 -0.57 23.78 11.61
CA LEU A 83 -1.51 23.01 10.80
C LEU A 83 -0.90 21.73 10.25
N SER A 84 0.38 21.75 9.85
CA SER A 84 1.13 20.55 9.46
C SER A 84 1.29 19.57 10.62
N MET A 85 1.63 20.05 11.82
CA MET A 85 1.70 19.22 13.03
C MET A 85 0.35 18.62 13.38
N PHE A 86 -0.72 19.40 13.34
CA PHE A 86 -2.08 18.93 13.55
C PHE A 86 -2.44 17.83 12.53
N GLY A 87 -2.13 18.03 11.26
CA GLY A 87 -2.37 17.04 10.21
C GLY A 87 -1.61 15.73 10.45
N VAL A 88 -0.35 15.79 10.90
CA VAL A 88 0.43 14.59 11.26
C VAL A 88 -0.18 13.89 12.47
N LEU A 89 -0.55 14.62 13.52
CA LEU A 89 -1.10 14.04 14.76
C LEU A 89 -2.47 13.38 14.55
N THR A 90 -3.29 13.96 13.70
CA THR A 90 -4.68 13.52 13.48
C THR A 90 -4.87 12.65 12.25
N GLY A 91 -3.85 12.55 11.37
CA GLY A 91 -3.98 11.85 10.09
C GLY A 91 -4.75 12.63 9.01
N PHE A 92 -4.98 13.92 9.21
CA PHE A 92 -5.53 14.80 8.17
C PHE A 92 -4.48 15.12 7.12
N HIS A 93 -4.42 14.34 6.05
CA HIS A 93 -3.40 14.50 5.01
C HIS A 93 -3.71 15.58 3.96
N LYS A 94 -4.96 16.02 3.89
CA LYS A 94 -5.47 16.86 2.79
C LYS A 94 -6.01 18.22 3.24
N PHE A 95 -5.67 18.68 4.44
CA PHE A 95 -6.23 19.91 4.95
C PHE A 95 -5.64 21.15 4.25
N GLN A 96 -6.49 21.91 3.55
CA GLN A 96 -6.24 23.25 2.96
C GLN A 96 -4.84 23.47 2.34
N GLY A 97 -4.39 22.55 1.48
CA GLY A 97 -3.10 22.71 0.76
C GLY A 97 -1.85 22.46 1.60
N ILE A 98 -1.99 22.09 2.87
CA ILE A 98 -0.87 21.75 3.73
C ILE A 98 -0.71 20.24 3.74
N HIS A 99 0.30 19.78 3.04
CA HIS A 99 0.62 18.37 2.91
C HIS A 99 1.31 17.85 4.18
N ALA A 100 0.53 17.34 5.13
CA ALA A 100 1.07 16.58 6.23
C ALA A 100 1.46 15.19 5.72
N CYS A 101 2.75 14.92 5.60
CA CYS A 101 3.35 13.60 5.30
C CYS A 101 2.52 12.66 4.38
N THR A 102 2.16 13.15 3.18
CA THR A 102 1.22 12.50 2.25
C THR A 102 1.57 11.05 1.90
N MET A 103 2.86 10.66 1.92
CA MET A 103 3.27 9.28 1.64
C MET A 103 2.82 8.29 2.71
N MET A 104 2.52 8.76 3.92
CA MET A 104 2.18 7.91 5.07
C MET A 104 0.67 7.75 5.29
N TRP A 105 -0.18 8.33 4.42
CA TRP A 105 -1.64 8.23 4.51
C TRP A 105 -2.12 6.78 4.66
N PHE A 106 -1.51 5.86 3.93
CA PHE A 106 -1.82 4.44 3.95
C PHE A 106 -1.76 3.83 5.36
N ILE A 107 -0.77 4.21 6.17
CA ILE A 107 -0.59 3.65 7.51
C ILE A 107 -1.71 4.10 8.44
N PHE A 108 -2.12 5.37 8.34
CA PHE A 108 -3.21 5.89 9.14
C PHE A 108 -4.56 5.29 8.70
N THR A 109 -4.80 5.18 7.39
CA THR A 109 -5.94 4.46 6.82
C THR A 109 -6.01 3.02 7.34
N LEU A 110 -4.88 2.31 7.31
CA LEU A 110 -4.81 0.93 7.82
C LEU A 110 -5.11 0.84 9.32
N PHE A 111 -4.67 1.82 10.10
CA PHE A 111 -5.01 1.90 11.53
C PHE A 111 -6.52 2.05 11.74
N LEU A 112 -7.17 2.98 11.02
CA LEU A 112 -8.63 3.19 11.11
C LEU A 112 -9.41 1.93 10.71
N MET A 113 -9.01 1.27 9.63
CA MET A 113 -9.64 0.03 9.18
C MET A 113 -9.52 -1.10 10.22
N LYS A 114 -8.31 -1.30 10.76
CA LYS A 114 -8.09 -2.29 11.83
C LYS A 114 -8.88 -1.96 13.09
N MET A 115 -9.04 -0.68 13.41
CA MET A 115 -9.86 -0.24 14.54
C MET A 115 -11.35 -0.56 14.30
N ALA A 116 -11.88 -0.22 13.12
CA ALA A 116 -13.25 -0.56 12.76
C ALA A 116 -13.48 -2.09 12.77
N PHE A 117 -12.55 -2.86 12.22
CA PHE A 117 -12.59 -4.31 12.25
C PHE A 117 -12.56 -4.87 13.68
N GLN A 118 -11.69 -4.37 14.56
CA GLN A 118 -11.61 -4.80 15.96
C GLN A 118 -12.89 -4.54 16.74
N LEU A 119 -13.61 -3.46 16.41
CA LEU A 119 -14.86 -3.07 17.06
C LEU A 119 -16.07 -3.87 16.53
N TRP A 120 -16.15 -4.08 15.22
CA TRP A 120 -17.35 -4.62 14.55
C TRP A 120 -17.14 -5.92 13.78
N GLY A 121 -15.90 -6.29 13.44
CA GLY A 121 -15.59 -7.44 12.57
C GLY A 121 -15.67 -8.82 13.24
N LYS A 122 -16.53 -9.03 14.22
CA LYS A 122 -16.54 -10.24 15.08
C LYS A 122 -17.22 -11.46 14.44
N ASN A 123 -18.12 -11.26 13.50
CA ASN A 123 -18.88 -12.32 12.84
C ASN A 123 -19.21 -11.95 11.38
N ASN A 124 -19.65 -12.93 10.59
CA ASN A 124 -19.93 -12.76 9.16
C ASN A 124 -20.97 -11.69 8.86
N ARG A 125 -22.03 -11.57 9.71
CA ARG A 125 -23.06 -10.55 9.52
C ARG A 125 -22.47 -9.15 9.72
N SER A 126 -21.65 -8.96 10.76
CA SER A 126 -20.99 -7.68 11.02
C SER A 126 -19.99 -7.32 9.93
N LEU A 127 -19.25 -8.30 9.39
CA LEU A 127 -18.34 -8.10 8.26
C LEU A 127 -19.09 -7.68 6.99
N LEU A 128 -20.23 -8.31 6.73
CA LEU A 128 -21.08 -7.94 5.60
C LEU A 128 -21.60 -6.51 5.75
N ILE A 129 -22.13 -6.16 6.93
CA ILE A 129 -22.62 -4.81 7.23
C ILE A 129 -21.48 -3.79 7.07
N LEU A 130 -20.31 -4.07 7.63
CA LEU A 130 -19.14 -3.19 7.54
C LEU A 130 -18.73 -2.97 6.07
N THR A 131 -18.74 -4.02 5.25
CA THR A 131 -18.41 -3.95 3.82
C THR A 131 -19.48 -3.15 3.07
N LEU A 132 -20.76 -3.41 3.30
CA LEU A 132 -21.85 -2.70 2.63
C LEU A 132 -21.88 -1.22 3.00
N CYS A 133 -21.73 -0.89 4.30
CA CYS A 133 -21.64 0.51 4.75
C CYS A 133 -20.43 1.21 4.13
N SER A 134 -19.30 0.50 3.99
CA SER A 134 -18.10 1.05 3.36
C SER A 134 -18.29 1.32 1.87
N LEU A 135 -18.94 0.41 1.14
CA LEU A 135 -19.25 0.59 -0.27
C LEU A 135 -20.22 1.76 -0.49
N ILE A 136 -21.31 1.81 0.30
CA ILE A 136 -22.30 2.91 0.22
C ILE A 136 -21.64 4.24 0.54
N GLY A 137 -20.87 4.30 1.65
CA GLY A 137 -20.15 5.52 2.05
C GLY A 137 -19.14 5.96 1.01
N CYS A 138 -18.37 5.03 0.44
CA CYS A 138 -17.41 5.30 -0.62
C CYS A 138 -18.07 5.93 -1.85
N VAL A 139 -19.19 5.37 -2.31
CA VAL A 139 -19.94 5.89 -3.48
C VAL A 139 -20.53 7.27 -3.16
N ALA A 140 -21.15 7.44 -1.99
CA ALA A 140 -21.74 8.71 -1.57
C ALA A 140 -20.71 9.83 -1.47
N PHE A 141 -19.56 9.61 -0.84
CA PHE A 141 -18.49 10.62 -0.76
C PHE A 141 -17.84 10.92 -2.11
N ASN A 142 -17.65 9.90 -2.95
CA ASN A 142 -17.08 10.12 -4.27
C ASN A 142 -18.02 10.95 -5.17
N GLN A 143 -19.33 10.72 -5.11
CA GLN A 143 -20.33 11.49 -5.86
C GLN A 143 -20.51 12.90 -5.32
N SER A 144 -20.47 13.09 -4.00
CA SER A 144 -20.61 14.41 -3.38
C SER A 144 -19.43 15.35 -3.63
N GLY A 145 -18.26 14.82 -4.00
CA GLY A 145 -17.00 15.55 -4.11
C GLY A 145 -16.43 16.02 -2.77
N TYR A 146 -17.10 15.70 -1.64
CA TYR A 146 -16.61 16.01 -0.30
C TYR A 146 -15.57 14.98 0.13
N ASP A 147 -14.40 15.50 0.53
CA ASP A 147 -13.40 14.70 1.26
C ASP A 147 -13.61 14.98 2.76
N VAL A 148 -14.01 13.97 3.49
CA VAL A 148 -14.25 14.10 4.95
C VAL A 148 -12.93 14.31 5.70
N GLY A 149 -11.80 14.17 5.01
CA GLY A 149 -10.49 14.21 5.64
C GLY A 149 -10.25 12.95 6.49
N TRP A 150 -9.26 13.04 7.37
CA TRP A 150 -8.95 12.01 8.37
C TRP A 150 -8.74 10.59 7.79
N SER A 151 -8.35 10.48 6.53
CA SER A 151 -8.23 9.19 5.81
C SER A 151 -9.49 8.31 5.90
N LEU A 152 -10.65 8.86 6.25
CA LEU A 152 -11.88 8.09 6.40
C LEU A 152 -12.42 7.63 5.04
N THR A 153 -12.44 8.53 4.05
CA THR A 153 -12.84 8.17 2.67
C THR A 153 -11.93 7.11 2.09
N ASP A 154 -10.64 7.18 2.37
CA ASP A 154 -9.66 6.19 1.94
C ASP A 154 -9.90 4.84 2.65
N ALA A 155 -10.25 4.86 3.94
CA ALA A 155 -10.56 3.66 4.72
C ALA A 155 -11.86 2.99 4.25
N LEU A 156 -12.89 3.75 3.90
CA LEU A 156 -14.12 3.23 3.30
C LEU A 156 -13.84 2.56 1.95
N LEU A 157 -13.02 3.20 1.10
CA LEU A 157 -12.64 2.66 -0.20
C LEU A 157 -11.83 1.36 -0.07
N ALA A 158 -10.97 1.26 0.93
CA ALA A 158 -10.06 0.14 1.13
C ALA A 158 -10.66 -1.04 1.91
N MET A 159 -11.73 -0.82 2.70
CA MET A 159 -12.32 -1.84 3.58
C MET A 159 -12.75 -3.12 2.87
N PRO A 160 -13.38 -3.10 1.68
CA PRO A 160 -13.73 -4.32 0.97
C PRO A 160 -12.52 -5.21 0.65
N PHE A 161 -11.39 -4.63 0.27
CA PHE A 161 -10.15 -5.38 0.04
C PHE A 161 -9.60 -6.02 1.32
N TYR A 162 -9.68 -5.28 2.42
CA TYR A 162 -9.23 -5.78 3.72
C TYR A 162 -10.10 -6.95 4.20
N VAL A 163 -11.43 -6.82 4.09
CA VAL A 163 -12.37 -7.89 4.44
C VAL A 163 -12.18 -9.10 3.54
N ALA A 164 -11.98 -8.91 2.23
CA ALA A 164 -11.69 -10.00 1.29
C ALA A 164 -10.42 -10.77 1.72
N GLY A 165 -9.35 -10.07 2.08
CA GLY A 165 -8.14 -10.71 2.61
C GLY A 165 -8.39 -11.50 3.89
N TYR A 166 -9.18 -10.97 4.83
CA TYR A 166 -9.54 -11.66 6.06
C TYR A 166 -10.36 -12.93 5.79
N LEU A 167 -11.34 -12.86 4.89
CA LEU A 167 -12.16 -14.01 4.50
C LEU A 167 -11.33 -15.12 3.82
N LEU A 168 -10.35 -14.75 2.99
CA LEU A 168 -9.40 -15.71 2.41
C LEU A 168 -8.63 -16.46 3.49
N ALA A 169 -8.25 -15.78 4.59
CA ALA A 169 -7.49 -16.42 5.67
C ALA A 169 -8.34 -17.27 6.62
N THR A 170 -9.66 -17.00 6.72
CA THR A 170 -10.51 -17.62 7.75
C THR A 170 -11.56 -18.56 7.21
N GLN A 171 -12.26 -18.15 6.17
CA GLN A 171 -13.36 -18.97 5.61
C GLN A 171 -12.95 -19.77 4.39
N TRP A 172 -11.99 -19.27 3.63
CA TRP A 172 -11.54 -19.87 2.38
C TRP A 172 -10.07 -20.33 2.47
N SER A 173 -9.59 -20.57 3.68
CA SER A 173 -8.21 -21.02 3.92
C SER A 173 -7.89 -22.34 3.20
N GLU A 174 -8.76 -23.35 3.31
CA GLU A 174 -8.53 -24.66 2.68
C GLU A 174 -8.47 -24.59 1.15
N PRO A 175 -9.47 -23.99 0.42
CA PRO A 175 -9.37 -23.81 -1.02
C PRO A 175 -8.17 -22.96 -1.44
N PHE A 176 -7.82 -21.95 -0.64
CA PHE A 176 -6.70 -21.06 -0.94
C PHE A 176 -5.35 -21.76 -0.75
N ASP A 177 -5.20 -22.55 0.29
CA ASP A 177 -4.02 -23.39 0.54
C ASP A 177 -3.89 -24.50 -0.51
N TRP A 178 -4.99 -25.13 -0.91
CA TRP A 178 -5.01 -26.09 -2.02
C TRP A 178 -4.50 -25.43 -3.31
N LEU A 179 -5.03 -24.26 -3.66
CA LEU A 179 -4.61 -23.53 -4.87
C LEU A 179 -3.13 -23.12 -4.79
N TYR A 180 -2.65 -22.67 -3.62
CA TYR A 180 -1.24 -22.37 -3.39
C TYR A 180 -0.35 -23.59 -3.67
N GLN A 181 -0.70 -24.77 -3.12
CA GLN A 181 0.06 -25.99 -3.35
C GLN A 181 -0.02 -26.45 -4.81
N TYR A 182 -1.17 -26.30 -5.44
CA TYR A 182 -1.36 -26.62 -6.84
C TYR A 182 -0.47 -25.77 -7.75
N ILE A 183 -0.46 -24.45 -7.56
CA ILE A 183 0.43 -23.52 -8.31
C ILE A 183 1.90 -23.88 -8.04
N LYS A 184 2.25 -24.14 -6.79
CA LYS A 184 3.62 -24.44 -6.38
C LYS A 184 4.16 -25.75 -7.02
N ARG A 185 3.31 -26.72 -7.30
CA ARG A 185 3.67 -28.02 -7.89
C ARG A 185 3.50 -28.07 -9.41
N SER A 186 2.68 -27.19 -9.97
CA SER A 186 2.37 -27.14 -11.41
C SER A 186 3.50 -26.52 -12.24
N SER A 187 3.35 -26.49 -13.56
CA SER A 187 4.29 -25.88 -14.49
C SER A 187 4.50 -24.38 -14.19
N VAL A 188 5.76 -23.94 -14.06
CA VAL A 188 6.11 -22.52 -13.92
C VAL A 188 5.66 -21.73 -15.14
N TRP A 189 5.83 -22.28 -16.33
CA TRP A 189 5.47 -21.65 -17.58
C TRP A 189 3.97 -21.40 -17.70
N LEU A 190 3.14 -22.38 -17.26
CA LEU A 190 1.69 -22.21 -17.25
C LEU A 190 1.28 -21.01 -16.39
N TRP A 191 1.74 -20.95 -15.13
CA TRP A 191 1.33 -19.90 -14.21
C TRP A 191 1.99 -18.56 -14.50
N SER A 192 3.18 -18.54 -15.09
CA SER A 192 3.76 -17.32 -15.65
C SER A 192 2.92 -16.78 -16.80
N GLY A 193 2.44 -17.67 -17.69
CA GLY A 193 1.52 -17.31 -18.76
C GLY A 193 0.19 -16.77 -18.23
N VAL A 194 -0.41 -17.42 -17.21
CA VAL A 194 -1.64 -16.94 -16.56
C VAL A 194 -1.44 -15.56 -15.96
N ALA A 195 -0.38 -15.36 -15.16
CA ALA A 195 -0.10 -14.06 -14.55
C ALA A 195 0.13 -12.96 -15.61
N LEU A 196 0.84 -13.28 -16.68
CA LEU A 196 1.06 -12.36 -17.81
C LEU A 196 -0.26 -11.99 -18.51
N LEU A 197 -1.11 -12.97 -18.82
CA LEU A 197 -2.42 -12.74 -19.43
C LEU A 197 -3.31 -11.86 -18.56
N LEU A 198 -3.32 -12.07 -17.24
CA LEU A 198 -4.05 -11.23 -16.31
C LEU A 198 -3.50 -9.80 -16.30
N PHE A 199 -2.19 -9.60 -16.32
CA PHE A 199 -1.60 -8.26 -16.41
C PHE A 199 -1.88 -7.58 -17.74
N ILE A 200 -1.84 -8.31 -18.85
CA ILE A 200 -2.26 -7.79 -20.16
C ILE A 200 -3.72 -7.35 -20.13
N ALA A 201 -4.61 -8.18 -19.56
CA ALA A 201 -6.01 -7.81 -19.40
C ALA A 201 -6.19 -6.54 -18.55
N ILE A 202 -5.48 -6.43 -17.41
CA ILE A 202 -5.51 -5.21 -16.58
C ILE A 202 -5.01 -4.00 -17.37
N TYR A 203 -3.91 -4.13 -18.13
CA TYR A 203 -3.35 -3.05 -18.92
C TYR A 203 -4.35 -2.46 -19.93
N PHE A 204 -5.12 -3.31 -20.60
CA PHE A 204 -6.13 -2.84 -21.55
C PHE A 204 -7.45 -2.39 -20.91
N VAL A 205 -7.79 -2.92 -19.74
CA VAL A 205 -9.07 -2.62 -19.07
C VAL A 205 -8.94 -1.44 -18.10
N ALA A 206 -7.80 -1.25 -17.45
CA ALA A 206 -7.62 -0.17 -16.47
C ALA A 206 -7.89 1.24 -17.04
N PRO A 207 -7.50 1.59 -18.28
CA PRO A 207 -7.86 2.88 -18.87
C PRO A 207 -9.36 3.14 -19.03
N LEU A 208 -10.21 2.11 -18.97
CA LEU A 208 -11.67 2.26 -18.94
C LEU A 208 -12.17 2.77 -17.58
N ASN A 209 -11.31 2.80 -16.57
CA ASN A 209 -11.61 3.34 -15.25
C ASN A 209 -10.61 4.46 -14.87
N PRO A 210 -10.58 5.57 -15.59
CA PRO A 210 -9.62 6.63 -15.37
C PRO A 210 -9.83 7.33 -14.03
N GLY A 211 -8.77 7.95 -13.51
CA GLY A 211 -8.83 8.77 -12.30
C GLY A 211 -8.85 8.00 -10.99
N VAL A 212 -8.42 6.75 -10.97
CA VAL A 212 -8.19 6.00 -9.72
C VAL A 212 -7.09 6.67 -8.92
N GLU A 213 -7.43 7.19 -7.74
CA GLU A 213 -6.50 7.81 -6.80
C GLU A 213 -6.95 7.50 -5.36
N MET A 214 -6.53 6.36 -4.83
CA MET A 214 -6.96 5.93 -3.48
C MET A 214 -6.61 6.96 -2.40
N PHE A 215 -5.49 7.65 -2.52
CA PHE A 215 -5.10 8.74 -1.63
C PHE A 215 -6.13 9.88 -1.57
N LYS A 216 -6.92 10.06 -2.62
CA LYS A 216 -8.00 11.06 -2.67
C LYS A 216 -9.39 10.43 -2.48
N GLY A 217 -9.46 9.18 -2.06
CA GLY A 217 -10.71 8.45 -1.91
C GLY A 217 -11.42 8.16 -3.24
N ARG A 218 -10.70 8.20 -4.37
CA ARG A 218 -11.29 8.06 -5.71
C ARG A 218 -11.10 6.66 -6.27
N TYR A 219 -12.21 6.02 -6.66
CA TYR A 219 -12.24 4.71 -7.34
C TYR A 219 -12.20 4.79 -8.87
N GLY A 220 -12.12 6.00 -9.46
CA GLY A 220 -12.23 6.20 -10.90
C GLY A 220 -13.68 6.38 -11.37
N ALA A 221 -13.94 6.05 -12.63
CA ALA A 221 -15.28 6.19 -13.24
C ALA A 221 -16.26 5.11 -12.76
N HIS A 222 -15.78 3.89 -12.50
CA HIS A 222 -16.60 2.72 -12.20
C HIS A 222 -16.15 1.98 -10.95
N PRO A 223 -16.92 1.99 -9.83
CA PRO A 223 -16.51 1.36 -8.57
C PRO A 223 -16.32 -0.16 -8.71
N TRP A 224 -17.19 -0.86 -9.45
CA TRP A 224 -17.09 -2.29 -9.65
C TRP A 224 -15.80 -2.69 -10.37
N LEU A 225 -15.37 -1.88 -11.35
CA LEU A 225 -14.14 -2.13 -12.12
C LEU A 225 -12.90 -1.90 -11.25
N PHE A 226 -12.92 -0.88 -10.39
CA PHE A 226 -11.87 -0.65 -9.41
C PHE A 226 -11.65 -1.87 -8.49
N TYR A 227 -12.74 -2.42 -7.91
CA TYR A 227 -12.62 -3.59 -7.04
C TYR A 227 -12.20 -4.85 -7.80
N LEU A 228 -12.75 -5.07 -9.01
CA LEU A 228 -12.36 -6.20 -9.85
C LEU A 228 -10.87 -6.16 -10.20
N LEU A 229 -10.38 -5.05 -10.73
CA LEU A 229 -8.98 -4.91 -11.13
C LEU A 229 -8.02 -4.98 -9.94
N GLY A 230 -8.40 -4.44 -8.79
CA GLY A 230 -7.64 -4.54 -7.55
C GLY A 230 -7.47 -5.99 -7.08
N VAL A 231 -8.53 -6.80 -7.15
CA VAL A 231 -8.49 -8.23 -6.82
C VAL A 231 -7.68 -9.02 -7.84
N VAL A 232 -7.95 -8.83 -9.14
CA VAL A 232 -7.24 -9.55 -10.23
C VAL A 232 -5.75 -9.23 -10.22
N GLY A 233 -5.37 -7.95 -10.04
CA GLY A 233 -3.96 -7.56 -9.94
C GLY A 233 -3.27 -8.11 -8.70
N SER A 234 -3.97 -8.13 -7.56
CA SER A 234 -3.46 -8.76 -6.34
C SER A 234 -3.27 -10.27 -6.49
N PHE A 235 -4.17 -10.94 -7.18
CA PHE A 235 -4.06 -12.36 -7.50
C PHE A 235 -2.89 -12.63 -8.44
N SER A 236 -2.68 -11.80 -9.46
CA SER A 236 -1.52 -11.90 -10.37
C SER A 236 -0.20 -11.77 -9.61
N LEU A 237 -0.11 -10.78 -8.69
CA LEU A 237 1.07 -10.61 -7.82
C LEU A 237 1.27 -11.79 -6.86
N TRP A 238 0.19 -12.41 -6.40
CA TRP A 238 0.26 -13.60 -5.56
C TRP A 238 0.84 -14.79 -6.33
N ILE A 239 0.38 -15.05 -7.57
CA ILE A 239 0.96 -16.06 -8.46
C ILE A 239 2.46 -15.83 -8.63
N ILE A 240 2.87 -14.62 -9.04
CA ILE A 240 4.29 -14.29 -9.24
C ILE A 240 5.08 -14.49 -7.94
N SER A 241 4.49 -14.19 -6.79
CA SER A 241 5.16 -14.39 -5.50
C SER A 241 5.43 -15.86 -5.18
N ILE A 242 4.50 -16.77 -5.56
CA ILE A 242 4.69 -18.22 -5.41
C ILE A 242 5.80 -18.70 -6.36
N LEU A 243 5.78 -18.25 -7.61
CA LEU A 243 6.80 -18.61 -8.58
C LEU A 243 8.19 -18.09 -8.17
N ALA A 244 8.27 -16.85 -7.67
CA ALA A 244 9.50 -16.28 -7.13
C ALA A 244 10.02 -17.06 -5.92
N GLU A 245 9.15 -17.56 -5.04
CA GLU A 245 9.55 -18.41 -3.90
C GLU A 245 10.23 -19.70 -4.36
N ARG A 246 9.76 -20.30 -5.46
CA ARG A 246 10.36 -21.54 -6.02
C ARG A 246 11.79 -21.33 -6.51
N VAL A 247 12.10 -20.12 -7.02
CA VAL A 247 13.40 -19.81 -7.66
C VAL A 247 14.37 -19.12 -6.68
N SER A 248 13.85 -18.46 -5.63
CA SER A 248 14.63 -17.52 -4.82
C SER A 248 15.73 -18.17 -3.95
N GLY A 249 15.67 -19.45 -3.60
CA GLY A 249 16.72 -20.16 -2.87
C GLY A 249 17.33 -19.33 -1.73
N THR A 250 18.64 -19.01 -1.83
CA THR A 250 19.40 -18.23 -0.84
C THR A 250 19.03 -16.75 -0.76
N HIS A 251 18.33 -16.21 -1.76
CA HIS A 251 17.94 -14.79 -1.83
C HIS A 251 16.72 -14.44 -0.97
N VAL A 252 16.03 -15.44 -0.42
CA VAL A 252 14.86 -15.26 0.47
C VAL A 252 15.15 -14.29 1.61
N LYS A 253 16.35 -14.30 2.17
CA LYS A 253 16.77 -13.37 3.25
C LYS A 253 16.66 -11.88 2.87
N TYR A 254 16.97 -11.53 1.62
CA TYR A 254 16.87 -10.13 1.15
C TYR A 254 15.42 -9.74 0.93
N LEU A 255 14.62 -10.62 0.31
CA LEU A 255 13.18 -10.41 0.12
C LEU A 255 12.45 -10.29 1.47
N THR A 256 12.81 -11.10 2.46
CA THR A 256 12.25 -11.02 3.81
C THR A 256 12.62 -9.68 4.49
N ARG A 257 13.85 -9.20 4.30
CA ARG A 257 14.29 -7.90 4.82
C ARG A 257 13.51 -6.75 4.19
N LEU A 258 13.38 -6.71 2.85
CA LEU A 258 12.57 -5.73 2.14
C LEU A 258 11.10 -5.77 2.58
N SER A 259 10.54 -6.97 2.68
CA SER A 259 9.16 -7.18 3.15
C SER A 259 8.92 -6.65 4.57
N ALA A 260 9.89 -6.80 5.47
CA ALA A 260 9.80 -6.29 6.83
C ALA A 260 9.98 -4.77 6.92
N GLY A 261 10.65 -4.17 5.93
CA GLY A 261 10.97 -2.75 5.87
C GLY A 261 9.98 -1.91 5.05
N THR A 262 8.84 -2.46 4.61
CA THR A 262 7.91 -1.76 3.70
C THR A 262 7.44 -0.39 4.21
N ILE A 263 7.27 -0.21 5.52
CA ILE A 263 6.90 1.10 6.11
C ILE A 263 8.01 2.14 5.89
N VAL A 264 9.26 1.76 6.09
CA VAL A 264 10.42 2.65 5.87
C VAL A 264 10.58 2.97 4.39
N ILE A 265 10.44 1.96 3.52
CA ILE A 265 10.47 2.16 2.06
C ILE A 265 9.34 3.12 1.66
N LEU A 266 8.12 2.91 2.16
CA LEU A 266 6.98 3.79 1.88
C LEU A 266 7.26 5.25 2.28
N GLY A 267 7.89 5.48 3.43
CA GLY A 267 8.21 6.82 3.91
C GLY A 267 9.31 7.53 3.12
N PHE A 268 10.33 6.81 2.67
CA PHE A 268 11.57 7.41 2.14
C PHE A 268 11.88 7.09 0.67
N HIS A 269 11.04 6.30 -0.04
CA HIS A 269 11.35 5.91 -1.42
C HIS A 269 11.52 7.10 -2.37
N ARG A 270 10.75 8.19 -2.19
CA ARG A 270 10.87 9.39 -3.03
C ARG A 270 12.19 10.14 -2.81
N ASP A 271 12.72 10.12 -1.59
CA ASP A 271 14.02 10.76 -1.30
C ASP A 271 15.17 10.04 -1.97
N VAL A 272 15.07 8.70 -2.04
CA VAL A 272 16.05 7.86 -2.75
C VAL A 272 15.81 7.90 -4.26
N ALA A 273 14.55 7.92 -4.70
CA ALA A 273 14.22 7.89 -6.13
C ALA A 273 14.54 9.22 -6.84
N ASN A 274 14.23 10.37 -6.23
CA ASN A 274 14.36 11.67 -6.87
C ASN A 274 15.75 11.92 -7.51
N PRO A 275 16.88 11.74 -6.82
CA PRO A 275 18.20 11.98 -7.42
C PRO A 275 18.53 10.99 -8.56
N ILE A 276 18.02 9.75 -8.47
CA ILE A 276 18.24 8.73 -9.52
C ILE A 276 17.35 8.98 -10.74
N GLU A 277 16.15 9.53 -10.51
CA GLU A 277 15.14 9.79 -11.55
C GLU A 277 15.45 11.03 -12.37
N GLN A 278 16.20 12.00 -11.85
CA GLN A 278 16.54 13.25 -12.56
C GLN A 278 17.23 13.00 -13.92
N PRO A 279 18.27 12.15 -14.05
CA PRO A 279 18.85 11.84 -15.35
C PRO A 279 17.85 11.20 -16.32
N VAL A 280 16.97 10.32 -15.82
CA VAL A 280 15.94 9.66 -16.64
C VAL A 280 14.99 10.70 -17.22
N LYS A 281 14.53 11.66 -16.42
CA LYS A 281 13.68 12.77 -16.88
C LYS A 281 14.37 13.66 -17.92
N HIS A 282 15.68 13.83 -17.79
CA HIS A 282 16.45 14.69 -18.70
C HIS A 282 16.73 14.03 -20.04
N TYR A 283 17.12 12.74 -20.04
CA TYR A 283 17.60 12.06 -21.23
C TYR A 283 16.54 11.23 -21.96
N LEU A 284 15.51 10.74 -21.26
CA LEU A 284 14.45 9.90 -21.83
C LEU A 284 13.15 10.70 -22.01
N THR A 285 13.10 11.48 -23.10
CA THR A 285 12.00 12.40 -23.39
C THR A 285 10.75 11.75 -23.98
N GLY A 286 10.85 10.51 -24.51
CA GLY A 286 9.70 9.76 -25.04
C GLY A 286 8.93 9.02 -23.94
N THR A 287 7.60 8.89 -24.13
CA THR A 287 6.72 8.21 -23.13
C THR A 287 7.19 6.79 -22.82
N VAL A 288 7.50 5.97 -23.83
CA VAL A 288 7.98 4.60 -23.66
C VAL A 288 9.35 4.57 -22.97
N GLY A 289 10.29 5.43 -23.40
CA GLY A 289 11.62 5.52 -22.81
C GLY A 289 11.55 5.90 -21.33
N TYR A 290 10.68 6.86 -20.98
CA TYR A 290 10.47 7.28 -19.62
C TYR A 290 9.89 6.14 -18.74
N ASP A 291 8.88 5.40 -19.22
CA ASP A 291 8.29 4.27 -18.51
C ASP A 291 9.33 3.16 -18.25
N ILE A 292 10.13 2.81 -19.25
CA ILE A 292 11.22 1.84 -19.10
C ILE A 292 12.28 2.36 -18.12
N GLY A 293 12.69 3.61 -18.25
CA GLY A 293 13.68 4.22 -17.36
C GLY A 293 13.23 4.23 -15.91
N THR A 294 11.99 4.65 -15.63
CA THR A 294 11.42 4.67 -14.28
C THR A 294 11.19 3.27 -13.71
N PHE A 295 10.92 2.26 -14.54
CA PHE A 295 10.91 0.86 -14.12
C PHE A 295 12.28 0.44 -13.55
N PHE A 296 13.38 0.71 -14.25
CA PHE A 296 14.72 0.39 -13.77
C PHE A 296 15.12 1.22 -12.55
N VAL A 297 14.75 2.51 -12.51
CA VAL A 297 14.93 3.35 -11.31
C VAL A 297 14.26 2.69 -10.10
N SER A 298 13.05 2.16 -10.25
CA SER A 298 12.32 1.51 -9.16
C SER A 298 13.03 0.26 -8.64
N ILE A 299 13.67 -0.50 -9.50
CA ILE A 299 14.54 -1.62 -9.11
C ILE A 299 15.76 -1.13 -8.33
N LEU A 300 16.46 -0.10 -8.83
CA LEU A 300 17.62 0.47 -8.16
C LEU A 300 17.27 1.03 -6.78
N VAL A 301 16.13 1.69 -6.65
CA VAL A 301 15.61 2.19 -5.36
C VAL A 301 15.41 1.03 -4.39
N LEU A 302 14.75 -0.06 -4.81
CA LEU A 302 14.58 -1.24 -3.95
C LEU A 302 15.92 -1.84 -3.52
N LEU A 303 16.89 -1.94 -4.42
CA LEU A 303 18.22 -2.46 -4.10
C LEU A 303 18.95 -1.56 -3.10
N ALA A 304 18.84 -0.23 -3.24
CA ALA A 304 19.40 0.74 -2.31
C ALA A 304 18.83 0.60 -0.89
N PHE A 305 17.57 0.17 -0.76
CA PHE A 305 16.98 -0.09 0.56
C PHE A 305 17.52 -1.34 1.26
N ILE A 306 18.18 -2.27 0.60
CA ILE A 306 18.72 -3.48 1.24
C ILE A 306 19.74 -3.14 2.34
N PRO A 307 20.82 -2.37 2.06
CA PRO A 307 21.76 -1.94 3.09
C PRO A 307 21.13 -0.95 4.08
N LEU A 308 20.28 -0.03 3.62
CA LEU A 308 19.60 0.93 4.47
C LEU A 308 18.76 0.25 5.55
N LEU A 309 17.96 -0.75 5.18
CA LEU A 309 17.14 -1.52 6.12
C LEU A 309 17.98 -2.38 7.09
N TRP A 310 19.19 -2.77 6.71
CA TRP A 310 20.11 -3.41 7.63
C TRP A 310 20.53 -2.43 8.74
N LEU A 311 20.87 -1.18 8.39
CA LEU A 311 21.21 -0.12 9.35
C LEU A 311 19.98 0.23 10.22
N VAL A 312 18.81 0.42 9.62
CA VAL A 312 17.57 0.72 10.35
C VAL A 312 17.24 -0.38 11.35
N LYS A 313 17.35 -1.65 10.95
CA LYS A 313 17.11 -2.78 11.87
C LYS A 313 18.08 -2.79 13.06
N ARG A 314 19.32 -2.39 12.84
CA ARG A 314 20.37 -2.41 13.87
C ARG A 314 20.23 -1.23 14.84
N TYR A 315 19.99 -0.02 14.35
CA TYR A 315 20.06 1.21 15.13
C TYR A 315 18.68 1.81 15.47
N PHE A 316 17.68 1.64 14.60
CA PHE A 316 16.37 2.28 14.69
C PHE A 316 15.21 1.28 14.57
N PRO A 317 15.16 0.19 15.38
CA PRO A 317 14.15 -0.87 15.23
C PRO A 317 12.71 -0.36 15.37
N LEU A 318 12.49 0.76 16.07
CA LEU A 318 11.17 1.40 16.21
C LEU A 318 10.58 1.84 14.85
N LEU A 319 11.42 2.22 13.87
CA LEU A 319 10.96 2.53 12.52
C LEU A 319 10.37 1.31 11.77
N LEU A 320 10.71 0.11 12.23
CA LEU A 320 10.15 -1.15 11.71
C LEU A 320 8.98 -1.66 12.56
N GLY A 321 8.46 -0.87 13.49
CA GLY A 321 7.42 -1.29 14.42
C GLY A 321 7.87 -2.39 15.41
N ARG A 322 9.17 -2.48 15.70
CA ARG A 322 9.74 -3.47 16.61
C ARG A 322 10.29 -2.79 17.86
N ARG A 323 10.09 -3.41 19.02
CA ARG A 323 10.76 -3.01 20.24
C ARG A 323 12.24 -3.44 20.19
N ARG A 324 13.13 -2.65 20.83
CA ARG A 324 14.45 -3.17 21.20
C ARG A 324 14.20 -4.31 22.20
N GLY A 325 14.54 -5.55 21.83
CA GLY A 325 14.63 -6.65 22.76
C GLY A 325 15.81 -6.48 23.67
#